data_1597d6fc37a52cafbdcc1e3aae8dc31a
#
_entry.id   1597d6fc37a52cafbdcc1e3aae8dc31a
#
_cell.length_a   1.000
_cell.length_b   1.000
_cell.length_c   1.000
_cell.angle_alpha   90.00
_cell.angle_beta   90.00
_cell.angle_gamma   90.00
#
_symmetry.space_group_name_H-M   'P 1'
#
loop_
_entity.id
_entity.type
_entity.pdbx_description
1 polymer ?
#
loop_
_entity_poly.entity_id
_entity_poly.type
_entity_poly.pdbx_seq_one_letter_code
_entity_poly.pdbx_strand_id
1 'polypeptide(L)'
;MVRPQLRFLGLVAAGLMFVAACGSTSSAGGGSSPTAKQVKVGLVTDIGGLNDKSFNHLAYVGLQKAITDFNVKGDVVESKTGDDYVPNLTGFASKGYDLVIGVGFLMQEAVGTVSGQFPNIHFAIIDGAGTDAKGNDLKHSNVESLFFKEQDAGYMVGVIAGMLEKDKKAPKNTGVVSAVGGISIPPVDHYIAGFKAAAEMEDPGIKVLIGYSNDFTDPAKCKTVAQSQIAQKSEVLFQVAGGCGLGVLQAAGQNKVYSVGVDADQKDADPSVIASALKKVDVATYTAIKNVVQGSFQGGALTFSIANDGAGYQVDNLSLPADIQTELDKVQGEIKSGQITPPNTRTW
;
A
#
# COMPACT_ATOMS: atom_id res chain seq x y z
N MET A 1 -41.57 61.16 -1.39
CA MET A 1 -41.63 62.39 -2.22
C MET A 1 -40.83 62.14 -3.49
N VAL A 2 -41.52 62.01 -4.56
CA VAL A 2 -41.44 62.77 -5.82
C VAL A 2 -40.25 62.39 -6.74
N ARG A 3 -40.60 61.70 -7.80
CA ARG A 3 -39.97 61.70 -9.16
C ARG A 3 -39.97 63.11 -9.77
N PRO A 4 -39.31 63.44 -10.91
CA PRO A 4 -39.53 62.81 -12.22
C PRO A 4 -38.28 62.75 -13.16
N GLN A 5 -38.34 61.83 -14.07
CA GLN A 5 -38.30 61.88 -15.55
C GLN A 5 -37.70 63.10 -16.27
N LEU A 6 -36.81 62.88 -17.30
CA LEU A 6 -37.12 63.36 -18.64
C LEU A 6 -36.31 62.65 -19.76
N ARG A 7 -37.01 62.33 -20.82
CA ARG A 7 -36.62 61.82 -22.11
C ARG A 7 -35.91 62.90 -22.97
N PHE A 8 -35.06 62.51 -23.89
CA PHE A 8 -35.11 63.05 -25.25
C PHE A 8 -34.59 62.09 -26.31
N LEU A 9 -35.38 62.02 -27.36
CA LEU A 9 -35.31 61.31 -28.64
C LEU A 9 -34.41 62.08 -29.62
N GLY A 10 -33.74 61.36 -30.52
CA GLY A 10 -33.09 61.97 -31.68
C GLY A 10 -32.79 60.93 -32.76
N LEU A 11 -33.62 60.95 -33.80
CA LEU A 11 -33.65 60.10 -34.99
C LEU A 11 -32.78 60.72 -36.14
N VAL A 12 -32.50 59.88 -37.18
CA VAL A 12 -32.25 60.24 -38.60
C VAL A 12 -30.77 59.95 -39.00
N ALA A 13 -30.45 59.29 -40.05
CA ALA A 13 -30.95 58.58 -41.18
C ALA A 13 -29.77 58.07 -42.06
N ALA A 14 -29.94 56.93 -42.59
CA ALA A 14 -29.59 56.40 -43.89
C ALA A 14 -28.29 56.82 -44.64
N GLY A 15 -27.54 55.77 -45.08
CA GLY A 15 -26.52 55.88 -46.12
C GLY A 15 -26.08 54.47 -46.57
N LEU A 16 -26.78 53.87 -47.59
CA LEU A 16 -26.37 52.68 -48.29
C LEU A 16 -25.13 52.99 -49.17
N MET A 17 -24.06 52.19 -49.02
CA MET A 17 -23.16 51.90 -50.13
C MET A 17 -22.74 50.46 -50.13
N PHE A 18 -23.16 49.76 -51.19
CA PHE A 18 -22.67 48.45 -51.58
C PHE A 18 -21.26 48.56 -52.15
N VAL A 19 -20.32 47.84 -51.57
CA VAL A 19 -19.09 47.45 -52.28
C VAL A 19 -18.94 45.94 -52.18
N ALA A 20 -19.13 45.28 -53.26
CA ALA A 20 -18.77 43.88 -53.45
C ALA A 20 -17.23 43.79 -53.54
N ALA A 21 -16.61 42.98 -52.71
CA ALA A 21 -15.24 42.55 -52.90
C ALA A 21 -15.09 41.08 -52.56
N CYS A 22 -14.56 40.39 -53.51
CA CYS A 22 -14.34 38.96 -53.64
C CYS A 22 -13.75 38.23 -52.45
N GLY A 23 -14.08 36.98 -52.44
CA GLY A 23 -13.69 35.97 -51.47
C GLY A 23 -12.23 35.78 -51.16
N SER A 24 -12.01 35.45 -49.92
CA SER A 24 -10.88 34.66 -49.48
C SER A 24 -11.44 33.65 -48.49
N THR A 25 -11.57 32.44 -48.96
CA THR A 25 -11.84 31.25 -48.11
C THR A 25 -10.65 31.08 -47.14
N SER A 26 -10.72 31.73 -45.99
CA SER A 26 -9.84 31.39 -44.87
C SER A 26 -10.27 30.00 -44.39
N SER A 27 -9.55 28.97 -44.80
CA SER A 27 -9.56 27.68 -44.15
C SER A 27 -9.30 27.89 -42.67
N ALA A 28 -10.34 27.77 -41.86
CA ALA A 28 -10.17 27.60 -40.42
C ALA A 28 -9.35 26.32 -40.23
N GLY A 29 -8.05 26.47 -40.10
CA GLY A 29 -7.19 25.43 -39.61
C GLY A 29 -7.67 25.07 -38.21
N GLY A 30 -8.37 23.96 -38.11
CA GLY A 30 -8.63 23.32 -36.82
C GLY A 30 -7.28 23.04 -36.18
N GLY A 31 -6.85 23.90 -35.27
CA GLY A 31 -5.75 23.65 -34.41
C GLY A 31 -6.12 22.43 -33.55
N SER A 32 -5.64 21.26 -33.97
CA SER A 32 -5.61 20.09 -33.09
C SER A 32 -4.77 20.52 -31.88
N SER A 33 -5.40 20.77 -30.76
CA SER A 33 -4.69 20.84 -29.49
C SER A 33 -3.77 19.62 -29.42
N PRO A 34 -2.48 19.77 -29.11
CA PRO A 34 -1.62 18.62 -28.99
C PRO A 34 -2.26 17.67 -27.96
N THR A 35 -2.63 16.48 -28.38
CA THR A 35 -3.12 15.44 -27.50
C THR A 35 -2.00 15.23 -26.48
N ALA A 36 -2.24 15.56 -25.22
CA ALA A 36 -1.24 15.38 -24.17
C ALA A 36 -0.75 13.91 -24.24
N LYS A 37 0.57 13.73 -24.25
CA LYS A 37 1.18 12.41 -24.33
C LYS A 37 0.65 11.57 -23.15
N GLN A 38 0.05 10.44 -23.44
CA GLN A 38 -0.44 9.52 -22.42
C GLN A 38 0.76 8.97 -21.63
N VAL A 39 0.74 9.15 -20.31
CA VAL A 39 1.77 8.63 -19.40
C VAL A 39 1.72 7.11 -19.41
N LYS A 40 2.87 6.46 -19.54
CA LYS A 40 3.02 5.01 -19.51
C LYS A 40 3.62 4.58 -18.18
N VAL A 41 2.97 3.63 -17.51
CA VAL A 41 3.37 3.08 -16.21
C VAL A 41 3.58 1.58 -16.32
N GLY A 42 4.77 1.11 -15.95
CA GLY A 42 5.09 -0.31 -15.80
C GLY A 42 5.12 -0.69 -14.34
N LEU A 43 4.41 -1.75 -13.95
CA LEU A 43 4.43 -2.30 -12.60
C LEU A 43 5.05 -3.68 -12.63
N VAL A 44 6.07 -3.91 -11.81
CA VAL A 44 6.78 -5.18 -11.67
C VAL A 44 6.54 -5.71 -10.26
N THR A 45 5.89 -6.88 -10.14
CA THR A 45 5.70 -7.51 -8.83
C THR A 45 6.96 -8.24 -8.40
N ASP A 46 7.10 -8.43 -7.09
CA ASP A 46 8.04 -9.42 -6.58
C ASP A 46 7.54 -10.86 -6.79
N ILE A 47 8.21 -11.83 -6.16
CA ILE A 47 7.89 -13.25 -6.27
C ILE A 47 6.51 -13.63 -5.73
N GLY A 48 5.84 -12.77 -4.95
CA GLY A 48 4.50 -13.00 -4.41
C GLY A 48 3.41 -13.07 -5.47
N GLY A 49 3.60 -12.37 -6.60
CA GLY A 49 2.65 -12.32 -7.71
C GLY A 49 1.31 -11.63 -7.35
N LEU A 50 0.46 -11.40 -8.36
CA LEU A 50 -0.78 -10.62 -8.22
C LEU A 50 -1.89 -11.30 -7.43
N ASN A 51 -1.82 -12.61 -7.23
CA ASN A 51 -2.87 -13.39 -6.56
C ASN A 51 -2.65 -13.58 -5.05
N ASP A 52 -1.73 -12.80 -4.46
CA ASP A 52 -1.41 -12.89 -3.04
C ASP A 52 -2.54 -12.45 -2.09
N LYS A 53 -3.61 -11.86 -2.63
CA LYS A 53 -4.74 -11.29 -1.87
C LYS A 53 -4.32 -10.23 -0.85
N SER A 54 -3.16 -9.60 -1.04
CA SER A 54 -2.48 -8.75 -0.11
C SER A 54 -1.63 -7.70 -0.84
N PHE A 55 -0.33 -7.67 -0.64
CA PHE A 55 0.65 -6.67 -0.99
C PHE A 55 0.72 -6.33 -2.50
N ASN A 56 1.03 -7.33 -3.34
CA ASN A 56 1.14 -7.11 -4.78
C ASN A 56 -0.21 -6.81 -5.43
N HIS A 57 -1.27 -7.46 -4.94
CA HIS A 57 -2.63 -7.19 -5.38
C HIS A 57 -3.01 -5.72 -5.15
N LEU A 58 -2.70 -5.16 -3.97
CA LEU A 58 -2.98 -3.76 -3.66
C LEU A 58 -2.19 -2.80 -4.56
N ALA A 59 -0.93 -3.09 -4.89
CA ALA A 59 -0.18 -2.28 -5.84
C ALA A 59 -0.87 -2.23 -7.21
N TYR A 60 -1.39 -3.37 -7.67
CA TYR A 60 -2.17 -3.45 -8.90
C TYR A 60 -3.49 -2.67 -8.80
N VAL A 61 -4.20 -2.73 -7.67
CA VAL A 61 -5.41 -1.92 -7.44
C VAL A 61 -5.11 -0.43 -7.58
N GLY A 62 -4.01 0.05 -7.03
CA GLY A 62 -3.55 1.43 -7.17
C GLY A 62 -3.29 1.83 -8.63
N LEU A 63 -2.65 0.94 -9.40
CA LEU A 63 -2.44 1.13 -10.84
C LEU A 63 -3.78 1.19 -11.59
N GLN A 64 -4.70 0.27 -11.34
CA GLN A 64 -6.02 0.25 -12.00
C GLN A 64 -6.82 1.52 -11.72
N LYS A 65 -6.77 2.00 -10.47
CA LYS A 65 -7.39 3.28 -10.12
C LYS A 65 -6.77 4.45 -10.90
N ALA A 66 -5.45 4.50 -11.02
CA ALA A 66 -4.75 5.54 -11.79
C ALA A 66 -5.06 5.48 -13.29
N ILE A 67 -5.20 4.27 -13.87
CA ILE A 67 -5.66 4.09 -15.26
C ILE A 67 -7.03 4.74 -15.46
N THR A 68 -7.96 4.50 -14.53
CA THR A 68 -9.31 5.05 -14.58
C THR A 68 -9.34 6.57 -14.43
N ASP A 69 -8.61 7.10 -13.44
CA ASP A 69 -8.71 8.51 -13.05
C ASP A 69 -7.88 9.44 -13.97
N PHE A 70 -6.73 8.97 -14.49
CA PHE A 70 -5.77 9.78 -15.23
C PHE A 70 -5.60 9.36 -16.69
N ASN A 71 -6.29 8.31 -17.14
CA ASN A 71 -6.13 7.75 -18.49
C ASN A 71 -4.66 7.42 -18.81
N VAL A 72 -3.90 6.90 -17.83
CA VAL A 72 -2.54 6.42 -18.08
C VAL A 72 -2.58 5.06 -18.78
N LYS A 73 -1.53 4.72 -19.51
CA LYS A 73 -1.32 3.36 -19.99
C LYS A 73 -0.57 2.57 -18.93
N GLY A 74 -1.22 1.60 -18.30
CA GLY A 74 -0.63 0.72 -17.28
C GLY A 74 -0.42 -0.70 -17.80
N ASP A 75 0.79 -1.22 -17.62
CA ASP A 75 1.14 -2.61 -17.92
C ASP A 75 1.80 -3.26 -16.69
N VAL A 76 1.61 -4.57 -16.53
CA VAL A 76 2.11 -5.33 -15.36
C VAL A 76 2.91 -6.54 -15.83
N VAL A 77 4.01 -6.81 -15.12
CA VAL A 77 4.78 -8.05 -15.26
C VAL A 77 4.98 -8.66 -13.87
N GLU A 78 4.67 -9.96 -13.74
CA GLU A 78 4.92 -10.73 -12.55
C GLU A 78 6.30 -11.38 -12.62
N SER A 79 7.12 -11.21 -11.58
CA SER A 79 8.39 -11.91 -11.43
C SER A 79 8.15 -13.27 -10.77
N LYS A 80 8.85 -14.29 -11.21
CA LYS A 80 8.76 -15.65 -10.66
C LYS A 80 9.94 -15.95 -9.73
N THR A 81 11.07 -15.31 -9.98
CA THR A 81 12.29 -15.42 -9.19
C THR A 81 12.95 -14.04 -9.06
N GLY A 82 13.91 -13.90 -8.15
CA GLY A 82 14.71 -12.67 -8.03
C GLY A 82 15.50 -12.32 -9.31
N ASP A 83 15.86 -13.31 -10.10
CA ASP A 83 16.61 -13.11 -11.36
C ASP A 83 15.75 -12.40 -12.42
N ASP A 84 14.43 -12.38 -12.27
CA ASP A 84 13.50 -11.71 -13.20
C ASP A 84 13.42 -10.19 -12.95
N TYR A 85 13.84 -9.69 -11.78
CA TYR A 85 13.64 -8.30 -11.39
C TYR A 85 14.32 -7.31 -12.34
N VAL A 86 15.63 -7.47 -12.56
CA VAL A 86 16.39 -6.58 -13.47
C VAL A 86 15.87 -6.66 -14.91
N PRO A 87 15.67 -7.84 -15.53
CA PRO A 87 15.07 -7.94 -16.85
C PRO A 87 13.69 -7.29 -16.98
N ASN A 88 12.81 -7.49 -16.01
CA ASN A 88 11.45 -6.96 -16.04
C ASN A 88 11.44 -5.42 -15.94
N LEU A 89 12.19 -4.84 -14.99
CA LEU A 89 12.34 -3.39 -14.87
C LEU A 89 12.98 -2.77 -16.12
N THR A 90 14.05 -3.37 -16.64
CA THR A 90 14.72 -2.94 -17.87
C THR A 90 13.78 -3.01 -19.08
N GLY A 91 12.93 -4.03 -19.13
CA GLY A 91 11.96 -4.21 -20.20
C GLY A 91 10.98 -3.07 -20.35
N PHE A 92 10.53 -2.45 -19.24
CA PHE A 92 9.71 -1.25 -19.25
C PHE A 92 10.54 0.01 -19.54
N ALA A 93 11.67 0.18 -18.86
CA ALA A 93 12.53 1.35 -19.00
C ALA A 93 13.02 1.53 -20.46
N SER A 94 13.50 0.46 -21.11
CA SER A 94 13.98 0.48 -22.50
C SER A 94 12.90 0.77 -23.54
N LYS A 95 11.62 0.47 -23.21
CA LYS A 95 10.45 0.80 -24.05
C LYS A 95 9.95 2.23 -23.82
N GLY A 96 10.66 3.04 -23.02
CA GLY A 96 10.35 4.43 -22.76
C GLY A 96 9.03 4.60 -21.99
N TYR A 97 8.83 3.80 -20.94
CA TYR A 97 7.81 4.07 -19.93
C TYR A 97 8.20 5.30 -19.14
N ASP A 98 7.21 6.09 -18.74
CA ASP A 98 7.45 7.34 -18.01
C ASP A 98 7.66 7.07 -16.51
N LEU A 99 7.08 5.99 -15.97
CA LEU A 99 7.28 5.49 -14.61
C LEU A 99 7.39 3.97 -14.60
N VAL A 100 8.35 3.43 -13.86
CA VAL A 100 8.50 2.00 -13.59
C VAL A 100 8.45 1.78 -12.08
N ILE A 101 7.50 0.96 -11.62
CA ILE A 101 7.25 0.69 -10.20
C ILE A 101 7.72 -0.72 -9.87
N GLY A 102 8.67 -0.85 -8.94
CA GLY A 102 9.05 -2.10 -8.32
C GLY A 102 8.26 -2.32 -7.04
N VAL A 103 7.61 -3.49 -6.92
CA VAL A 103 6.79 -3.81 -5.76
C VAL A 103 7.55 -4.75 -4.82
N GLY A 104 8.04 -4.21 -3.71
CA GLY A 104 8.61 -4.98 -2.61
C GLY A 104 10.10 -4.75 -2.34
N PHE A 105 10.46 -4.95 -1.06
CA PHE A 105 11.80 -4.81 -0.50
C PHE A 105 12.85 -5.64 -1.27
N LEU A 106 12.47 -6.82 -1.76
CA LEU A 106 13.40 -7.72 -2.47
C LEU A 106 13.92 -7.13 -3.80
N MET A 107 13.28 -6.09 -4.32
CA MET A 107 13.65 -5.44 -5.60
C MET A 107 14.64 -4.28 -5.45
N GLN A 108 15.11 -3.95 -4.25
CA GLN A 108 15.91 -2.75 -3.97
C GLN A 108 17.16 -2.66 -4.85
N GLU A 109 17.96 -3.72 -4.93
CA GLU A 109 19.18 -3.77 -5.74
C GLU A 109 18.87 -3.67 -7.24
N ALA A 110 17.80 -4.33 -7.69
CA ALA A 110 17.36 -4.26 -9.09
C ALA A 110 16.93 -2.85 -9.48
N VAL A 111 16.13 -2.18 -8.63
CA VAL A 111 15.71 -0.78 -8.84
C VAL A 111 16.93 0.14 -8.83
N GLY A 112 17.86 -0.01 -7.89
CA GLY A 112 19.10 0.76 -7.86
C GLY A 112 19.93 0.61 -9.14
N THR A 113 20.09 -0.62 -9.60
CA THR A 113 20.83 -0.93 -10.82
C THR A 113 20.17 -0.32 -12.06
N VAL A 114 18.86 -0.56 -12.26
CA VAL A 114 18.16 -0.13 -13.49
C VAL A 114 17.92 1.37 -13.49
N SER A 115 17.58 1.99 -12.36
CA SER A 115 17.39 3.45 -12.30
C SER A 115 18.69 4.23 -12.63
N GLY A 116 19.85 3.70 -12.27
CA GLY A 116 21.12 4.28 -12.66
C GLY A 116 21.42 4.18 -14.15
N GLN A 117 20.94 3.13 -14.83
CA GLN A 117 21.09 2.95 -16.28
C GLN A 117 20.11 3.83 -17.08
N PHE A 118 18.98 4.21 -16.51
CA PHE A 118 17.92 4.98 -17.16
C PHE A 118 17.60 6.29 -16.37
N PRO A 119 18.52 7.24 -16.29
CA PRO A 119 18.38 8.42 -15.43
C PRO A 119 17.22 9.37 -15.83
N ASN A 120 16.69 9.23 -17.06
CA ASN A 120 15.57 10.03 -17.57
C ASN A 120 14.19 9.35 -17.39
N ILE A 121 14.15 8.14 -16.83
CA ILE A 121 12.92 7.43 -16.49
C ILE A 121 12.69 7.57 -14.99
N HIS A 122 11.43 7.81 -14.58
CA HIS A 122 11.07 7.80 -13.16
C HIS A 122 10.90 6.36 -12.67
N PHE A 123 11.35 6.13 -11.47
CA PHE A 123 11.16 4.86 -10.76
C PHE A 123 10.45 5.13 -9.43
N ALA A 124 9.64 4.18 -9.01
CA ALA A 124 9.16 4.10 -7.64
C ALA A 124 9.42 2.69 -7.10
N ILE A 125 9.68 2.58 -5.80
CA ILE A 125 9.80 1.29 -5.15
C ILE A 125 8.98 1.27 -3.86
N ILE A 126 8.20 0.22 -3.67
CA ILE A 126 7.39 0.00 -2.47
C ILE A 126 8.22 -0.82 -1.46
N ASP A 127 8.24 -0.37 -0.21
CA ASP A 127 8.96 -0.99 0.91
C ASP A 127 10.50 -0.95 0.82
N GLY A 128 11.05 -0.06 0.01
CA GLY A 128 12.48 -0.02 -0.12
C GLY A 128 13.02 1.25 -0.76
N ALA A 129 14.31 1.26 -1.01
CA ALA A 129 15.02 2.27 -1.78
C ALA A 129 15.78 1.62 -2.95
N GLY A 130 16.23 2.40 -3.92
CA GLY A 130 17.18 1.91 -4.92
C GLY A 130 18.57 1.73 -4.30
N THR A 131 19.03 0.50 -4.11
CA THR A 131 20.27 0.21 -3.38
C THR A 131 21.37 -0.39 -4.28
N ASP A 132 22.60 -0.36 -3.77
CA ASP A 132 23.68 -1.22 -4.27
C ASP A 132 23.57 -2.65 -3.71
N ALA A 133 24.46 -3.54 -4.16
CA ALA A 133 24.51 -4.94 -3.69
C ALA A 133 24.88 -5.09 -2.20
N LYS A 134 25.28 -4.01 -1.53
CA LYS A 134 25.53 -3.98 -0.08
C LYS A 134 24.35 -3.44 0.71
N GLY A 135 23.26 -3.05 0.03
CA GLY A 135 22.09 -2.46 0.64
C GLY A 135 22.21 -0.96 0.91
N ASN A 136 23.23 -0.27 0.42
CA ASN A 136 23.36 1.16 0.59
C ASN A 136 22.43 1.89 -0.40
N ASP A 137 21.61 2.79 0.12
CA ASP A 137 20.75 3.65 -0.71
C ASP A 137 21.58 4.54 -1.64
N LEU A 138 21.40 4.39 -2.94
CA LEU A 138 22.10 5.13 -3.99
C LEU A 138 21.57 6.56 -4.16
N LYS A 139 20.43 6.89 -3.58
CA LYS A 139 19.78 8.22 -3.60
C LYS A 139 19.64 8.80 -5.00
N HIS A 140 19.33 7.96 -5.98
CA HIS A 140 19.08 8.40 -7.34
C HIS A 140 17.89 9.37 -7.36
N SER A 141 18.07 10.56 -7.97
CA SER A 141 17.04 11.60 -8.02
C SER A 141 15.80 11.22 -8.83
N ASN A 142 15.85 10.16 -9.60
CA ASN A 142 14.76 9.58 -10.36
C ASN A 142 14.08 8.38 -9.67
N VAL A 143 14.35 8.14 -8.38
CA VAL A 143 13.73 7.07 -7.58
C VAL A 143 12.91 7.68 -6.43
N GLU A 144 11.61 7.40 -6.37
CA GLU A 144 10.72 7.68 -5.25
C GLU A 144 10.58 6.41 -4.40
N SER A 145 11.03 6.47 -3.14
CA SER A 145 11.00 5.36 -2.18
C SER A 145 9.75 5.46 -1.32
N LEU A 146 8.86 4.47 -1.40
CA LEU A 146 7.55 4.46 -0.72
C LEU A 146 7.62 3.55 0.50
N PHE A 147 7.97 4.12 1.65
CA PHE A 147 8.09 3.41 2.92
C PHE A 147 6.79 3.43 3.72
N PHE A 148 6.66 2.45 4.60
CA PHE A 148 5.54 2.37 5.55
C PHE A 148 6.04 2.22 6.98
N LYS A 149 5.22 2.63 7.93
CA LYS A 149 5.38 2.29 9.34
C LYS A 149 4.49 1.08 9.65
N GLU A 150 4.90 -0.08 9.20
CA GLU A 150 4.16 -1.34 9.36
C GLU A 150 3.92 -1.66 10.83
N GLN A 151 4.86 -1.27 11.71
CA GLN A 151 4.74 -1.41 13.15
C GLN A 151 3.51 -0.72 13.73
N ASP A 152 3.03 0.37 13.11
CA ASP A 152 1.83 1.05 13.58
C ASP A 152 0.59 0.15 13.45
N ALA A 153 0.42 -0.48 12.27
CA ALA A 153 -0.69 -1.41 12.01
C ALA A 153 -0.54 -2.71 12.81
N GLY A 154 0.69 -3.24 12.89
CA GLY A 154 1.00 -4.39 13.74
C GLY A 154 0.64 -4.15 15.21
N TYR A 155 0.95 -2.96 15.72
CA TYR A 155 0.63 -2.56 17.09
C TYR A 155 -0.89 -2.56 17.35
N MET A 156 -1.68 -1.99 16.44
CA MET A 156 -3.14 -1.98 16.58
C MET A 156 -3.75 -3.38 16.71
N VAL A 157 -3.31 -4.31 15.86
CA VAL A 157 -3.82 -5.70 15.96
C VAL A 157 -3.20 -6.47 17.13
N GLY A 158 -2.03 -6.04 17.61
CA GLY A 158 -1.42 -6.53 18.85
C GLY A 158 -2.24 -6.15 20.08
N VAL A 159 -2.80 -4.93 20.14
CA VAL A 159 -3.74 -4.51 21.19
C VAL A 159 -4.96 -5.43 21.21
N ILE A 160 -5.54 -5.73 20.03
CA ILE A 160 -6.69 -6.65 19.95
C ILE A 160 -6.33 -8.02 20.54
N ALA A 161 -5.20 -8.60 20.11
CA ALA A 161 -4.78 -9.92 20.55
C ALA A 161 -4.50 -9.98 22.06
N GLY A 162 -3.78 -8.98 22.59
CA GLY A 162 -3.45 -8.89 24.03
C GLY A 162 -4.69 -8.73 24.90
N MET A 163 -5.60 -7.83 24.55
CA MET A 163 -6.83 -7.62 25.31
C MET A 163 -7.79 -8.81 25.25
N LEU A 164 -7.89 -9.50 24.12
CA LEU A 164 -8.70 -10.72 24.00
C LEU A 164 -8.22 -11.81 25.00
N GLU A 165 -6.91 -11.98 25.13
CA GLU A 165 -6.34 -12.95 26.09
C GLU A 165 -6.51 -12.49 27.55
N LYS A 166 -6.14 -11.25 27.84
CA LYS A 166 -6.27 -10.64 29.17
C LYS A 166 -7.68 -10.73 29.73
N ASP A 167 -8.68 -10.43 28.90
CA ASP A 167 -10.08 -10.40 29.29
C ASP A 167 -10.78 -11.77 29.19
N LYS A 168 -10.04 -12.81 28.81
CA LYS A 168 -10.54 -14.17 28.60
C LYS A 168 -11.68 -14.24 27.59
N LYS A 169 -11.54 -13.46 26.52
CA LYS A 169 -12.48 -13.39 25.39
C LYS A 169 -11.95 -14.13 24.13
N ALA A 170 -10.71 -14.62 24.19
CA ALA A 170 -10.13 -15.48 23.17
C ALA A 170 -10.77 -16.88 23.22
N PRO A 171 -10.72 -17.68 22.13
CA PRO A 171 -11.48 -18.93 22.01
C PRO A 171 -11.22 -19.98 23.10
N LYS A 172 -10.00 -20.03 23.63
CA LYS A 172 -9.55 -21.04 24.60
C LYS A 172 -8.90 -20.45 25.84
N ASN A 173 -8.59 -19.16 25.83
CA ASN A 173 -7.94 -18.38 26.90
C ASN A 173 -6.62 -19.02 27.36
N THR A 174 -5.73 -19.24 26.43
CA THR A 174 -4.45 -19.95 26.67
C THR A 174 -3.34 -19.03 27.13
N GLY A 175 -3.46 -17.72 26.94
CA GLY A 175 -2.41 -16.74 27.14
C GLY A 175 -1.30 -16.85 26.08
N VAL A 176 -1.58 -17.41 24.89
CA VAL A 176 -0.58 -17.60 23.84
C VAL A 176 -1.11 -17.07 22.51
N VAL A 177 -0.39 -16.12 21.94
CA VAL A 177 -0.64 -15.58 20.58
C VAL A 177 0.60 -15.80 19.72
N SER A 178 0.46 -15.62 18.41
CA SER A 178 1.61 -15.83 17.54
C SER A 178 1.61 -14.98 16.28
N ALA A 179 2.80 -14.85 15.67
CA ALA A 179 2.97 -14.31 14.34
C ALA A 179 3.71 -15.30 13.43
N VAL A 180 3.27 -15.36 12.17
CA VAL A 180 3.91 -16.13 11.10
C VAL A 180 4.36 -15.17 10.01
N GLY A 181 5.67 -14.92 9.93
CA GLY A 181 6.30 -14.16 8.86
C GLY A 181 6.56 -15.03 7.62
N GLY A 182 6.58 -14.40 6.46
CA GLY A 182 7.13 -15.02 5.25
C GLY A 182 8.65 -15.11 5.36
N ILE A 183 9.36 -14.15 4.79
CA ILE A 183 10.81 -14.02 4.91
C ILE A 183 11.11 -12.93 5.96
N SER A 184 12.14 -13.13 6.80
CA SER A 184 12.58 -12.09 7.73
C SER A 184 13.27 -10.96 6.97
N ILE A 185 12.53 -9.92 6.70
CA ILE A 185 12.95 -8.66 6.08
C ILE A 185 12.32 -7.50 6.84
N PRO A 186 12.88 -6.28 6.78
CA PRO A 186 12.41 -5.16 7.59
C PRO A 186 10.90 -4.94 7.58
N PRO A 187 10.17 -4.87 6.45
CA PRO A 187 8.73 -4.65 6.48
C PRO A 187 7.94 -5.72 7.24
N VAL A 188 8.36 -7.00 7.15
CA VAL A 188 7.74 -8.11 7.88
C VAL A 188 8.05 -8.02 9.37
N ASP A 189 9.33 -7.78 9.70
CA ASP A 189 9.79 -7.70 11.10
C ASP A 189 9.18 -6.48 11.82
N HIS A 190 8.96 -5.35 11.12
CA HIS A 190 8.27 -4.18 11.69
C HIS A 190 6.84 -4.50 12.13
N TYR A 191 6.04 -5.15 11.29
CA TYR A 191 4.69 -5.60 11.66
C TYR A 191 4.71 -6.47 12.91
N ILE A 192 5.60 -7.47 12.93
CA ILE A 192 5.71 -8.43 14.04
C ILE A 192 6.20 -7.74 15.33
N ALA A 193 7.13 -6.78 15.21
CA ALA A 193 7.61 -6.01 16.35
C ALA A 193 6.49 -5.19 17.00
N GLY A 194 5.70 -4.48 16.20
CA GLY A 194 4.52 -3.75 16.67
C GLY A 194 3.51 -4.67 17.36
N PHE A 195 3.14 -5.77 16.71
CA PHE A 195 2.20 -6.75 17.24
C PHE A 195 2.64 -7.30 18.59
N LYS A 196 3.90 -7.76 18.67
CA LYS A 196 4.46 -8.33 19.90
C LYS A 196 4.44 -7.30 21.04
N ALA A 197 4.92 -6.10 20.78
CA ALA A 197 5.03 -5.06 21.81
C ALA A 197 3.67 -4.66 22.38
N ALA A 198 2.64 -4.52 21.53
CA ALA A 198 1.30 -4.20 21.99
C ALA A 198 0.64 -5.36 22.76
N ALA A 199 0.77 -6.59 22.29
CA ALA A 199 0.21 -7.75 22.98
C ALA A 199 0.82 -7.90 24.38
N GLU A 200 2.14 -7.75 24.52
CA GLU A 200 2.85 -7.81 25.81
C GLU A 200 2.56 -6.59 26.72
N MET A 201 2.24 -5.44 26.15
CA MET A 201 1.83 -4.26 26.92
C MET A 201 0.43 -4.46 27.51
N GLU A 202 -0.51 -4.98 26.74
CA GLU A 202 -1.88 -5.21 27.19
C GLU A 202 -1.99 -6.37 28.19
N ASP A 203 -1.25 -7.45 27.95
CA ASP A 203 -1.17 -8.60 28.83
C ASP A 203 0.29 -8.96 29.10
N PRO A 204 0.90 -8.45 30.19
CA PRO A 204 2.31 -8.73 30.52
C PRO A 204 2.63 -10.22 30.77
N GLY A 205 1.62 -11.08 30.88
CA GLY A 205 1.76 -12.53 31.03
C GLY A 205 1.67 -13.31 29.72
N ILE A 206 1.34 -12.64 28.63
CA ILE A 206 1.11 -13.28 27.34
C ILE A 206 2.40 -13.88 26.76
N LYS A 207 2.28 -15.03 26.14
CA LYS A 207 3.36 -15.63 25.37
C LYS A 207 3.18 -15.35 23.88
N VAL A 208 4.13 -14.70 23.25
CA VAL A 208 4.12 -14.42 21.80
C VAL A 208 5.09 -15.37 21.10
N LEU A 209 4.55 -16.26 20.27
CA LEU A 209 5.35 -17.17 19.43
C LEU A 209 5.60 -16.52 18.07
N ILE A 210 6.84 -16.58 17.57
CA ILE A 210 7.19 -16.03 16.26
C ILE A 210 7.87 -17.10 15.43
N GLY A 211 7.45 -17.23 14.17
CA GLY A 211 8.04 -18.17 13.22
C GLY A 211 8.02 -17.62 11.79
N TYR A 212 8.92 -18.10 10.95
CA TYR A 212 9.02 -17.73 9.55
C TYR A 212 8.93 -18.97 8.67
N SER A 213 8.17 -18.85 7.57
CA SER A 213 8.05 -19.91 6.57
C SER A 213 9.20 -19.91 5.55
N ASN A 214 9.95 -18.81 5.47
CA ASN A 214 10.92 -18.49 4.41
C ASN A 214 10.30 -18.54 3.00
N ASP A 215 9.03 -18.18 2.88
CA ASP A 215 8.27 -18.19 1.63
C ASP A 215 7.13 -17.15 1.65
N PHE A 216 6.82 -16.55 0.50
CA PHE A 216 5.67 -15.65 0.33
C PHE A 216 4.56 -16.24 -0.54
N THR A 217 4.77 -17.43 -1.13
CA THR A 217 3.90 -17.98 -2.18
C THR A 217 3.19 -19.27 -1.79
N ASP A 218 3.84 -20.16 -1.05
CA ASP A 218 3.33 -21.51 -0.74
C ASP A 218 2.52 -21.55 0.57
N PRO A 219 1.18 -21.61 0.52
CA PRO A 219 0.35 -21.67 1.72
C PRO A 219 0.64 -22.90 2.61
N ALA A 220 1.15 -24.01 2.04
CA ALA A 220 1.43 -25.20 2.83
C ALA A 220 2.57 -24.98 3.83
N LYS A 221 3.58 -24.18 3.45
CA LYS A 221 4.70 -23.84 4.34
C LYS A 221 4.24 -23.01 5.53
N CYS A 222 3.47 -21.94 5.28
CA CYS A 222 2.92 -21.09 6.35
C CYS A 222 1.94 -21.87 7.24
N LYS A 223 1.13 -22.75 6.65
CA LYS A 223 0.22 -23.65 7.40
C LYS A 223 0.99 -24.55 8.37
N THR A 224 2.13 -25.07 7.95
CA THR A 224 2.99 -25.91 8.82
C THR A 224 3.48 -25.14 10.04
N VAL A 225 3.95 -23.89 9.84
CA VAL A 225 4.37 -23.03 10.95
C VAL A 225 3.20 -22.73 11.88
N ALA A 226 2.05 -22.34 11.33
CA ALA A 226 0.84 -22.05 12.10
C ALA A 226 0.38 -23.27 12.92
N GLN A 227 0.37 -24.45 12.34
CA GLN A 227 -0.01 -25.68 13.05
C GLN A 227 0.94 -25.99 14.22
N SER A 228 2.25 -25.76 14.05
CA SER A 228 3.21 -25.89 15.14
C SER A 228 2.95 -24.90 16.27
N GLN A 229 2.57 -23.65 15.94
CA GLN A 229 2.22 -22.63 16.94
C GLN A 229 0.89 -22.95 17.64
N ILE A 230 -0.11 -23.45 16.91
CA ILE A 230 -1.40 -23.91 17.48
C ILE A 230 -1.19 -25.11 18.42
N ALA A 231 -0.30 -26.04 18.08
CA ALA A 231 0.07 -27.15 18.96
C ALA A 231 0.73 -26.66 20.26
N GLN A 232 1.38 -25.50 20.22
CA GLN A 232 1.93 -24.79 21.38
C GLN A 232 0.90 -23.87 22.07
N LYS A 233 -0.39 -24.01 21.71
CA LYS A 233 -1.56 -23.33 22.27
C LYS A 233 -1.79 -21.90 21.79
N SER A 234 -1.15 -21.46 20.69
CA SER A 234 -1.52 -20.16 20.10
C SER A 234 -2.97 -20.17 19.64
N GLU A 235 -3.71 -19.10 19.96
CA GLU A 235 -5.11 -18.97 19.61
C GLU A 235 -5.52 -17.65 18.95
N VAL A 236 -4.55 -16.72 18.77
CA VAL A 236 -4.66 -15.58 17.86
C VAL A 236 -3.39 -15.57 17.01
N LEU A 237 -3.52 -15.80 15.71
CA LEU A 237 -2.39 -15.95 14.80
C LEU A 237 -2.36 -14.80 13.81
N PHE A 238 -1.33 -13.95 13.88
CA PHE A 238 -1.09 -12.88 12.92
C PHE A 238 -0.23 -13.39 11.75
N GLN A 239 -0.76 -13.35 10.52
CA GLN A 239 -0.01 -13.68 9.33
C GLN A 239 0.62 -12.45 8.71
N VAL A 240 1.92 -12.52 8.33
CA VAL A 240 2.68 -11.47 7.65
C VAL A 240 3.51 -12.12 6.52
N ALA A 241 2.81 -12.77 5.57
CA ALA A 241 3.47 -13.69 4.65
C ALA A 241 2.86 -13.70 3.22
N GLY A 242 2.20 -12.63 2.80
CA GLY A 242 1.60 -12.55 1.46
C GLY A 242 0.68 -13.73 1.16
N GLY A 243 0.80 -14.32 -0.03
CA GLY A 243 -0.01 -15.48 -0.44
C GLY A 243 0.21 -16.73 0.41
N CYS A 244 1.42 -16.95 0.93
CA CYS A 244 1.71 -18.01 1.89
C CYS A 244 0.85 -17.90 3.14
N GLY A 245 0.57 -16.66 3.60
CA GLY A 245 -0.23 -16.36 4.79
C GLY A 245 -1.66 -16.91 4.76
N LEU A 246 -2.23 -17.17 3.57
CA LEU A 246 -3.54 -17.81 3.45
C LEU A 246 -3.55 -19.20 4.13
N GLY A 247 -2.40 -19.89 4.19
CA GLY A 247 -2.25 -21.12 4.93
C GLY A 247 -2.38 -20.97 6.44
N VAL A 248 -1.97 -19.82 7.00
CA VAL A 248 -2.15 -19.49 8.42
C VAL A 248 -3.63 -19.32 8.74
N LEU A 249 -4.34 -18.52 7.91
CA LEU A 249 -5.77 -18.28 8.08
C LEU A 249 -6.56 -19.61 8.04
N GLN A 250 -6.25 -20.45 7.05
CA GLN A 250 -6.86 -21.77 6.93
C GLN A 250 -6.56 -22.67 8.15
N ALA A 251 -5.33 -22.64 8.68
CA ALA A 251 -4.98 -23.43 9.87
C ALA A 251 -5.78 -22.94 11.10
N ALA A 252 -5.93 -21.64 11.27
CA ALA A 252 -6.69 -21.03 12.35
C ALA A 252 -8.18 -21.45 12.29
N GLY A 253 -8.83 -21.31 11.12
CA GLY A 253 -10.22 -21.72 10.92
C GLY A 253 -10.46 -23.21 11.22
N GLN A 254 -9.58 -24.08 10.71
CA GLN A 254 -9.67 -25.54 10.96
C GLN A 254 -9.54 -25.90 12.45
N ASN A 255 -8.79 -25.11 13.22
CA ASN A 255 -8.56 -25.36 14.65
C ASN A 255 -9.48 -24.53 15.56
N LYS A 256 -10.40 -23.74 14.98
CA LYS A 256 -11.34 -22.86 15.68
C LYS A 256 -10.62 -21.90 16.63
N VAL A 257 -9.58 -21.28 16.14
CA VAL A 257 -8.84 -20.18 16.77
C VAL A 257 -8.90 -18.96 15.88
N TYR A 258 -8.55 -17.78 16.40
CA TYR A 258 -8.60 -16.54 15.65
C TYR A 258 -7.37 -16.35 14.78
N SER A 259 -7.55 -15.60 13.71
CA SER A 259 -6.45 -15.14 12.87
C SER A 259 -6.58 -13.66 12.57
N VAL A 260 -5.45 -13.06 12.21
CA VAL A 260 -5.33 -11.65 11.80
C VAL A 260 -4.70 -11.60 10.41
N GLY A 261 -5.33 -10.86 9.51
CA GLY A 261 -4.86 -10.60 8.15
C GLY A 261 -3.83 -9.47 8.07
N VAL A 262 -3.21 -9.32 6.90
CA VAL A 262 -2.19 -8.28 6.64
C VAL A 262 -2.43 -7.55 5.31
N ASP A 263 -1.99 -6.30 5.23
CA ASP A 263 -2.03 -5.36 4.11
C ASP A 263 -3.45 -5.00 3.67
N ALA A 264 -4.23 -5.98 3.19
CA ALA A 264 -5.62 -5.84 2.79
C ALA A 264 -6.59 -6.31 3.89
N ASP A 265 -7.85 -5.91 3.79
CA ASP A 265 -8.94 -6.54 4.53
C ASP A 265 -9.12 -7.99 4.03
N GLN A 266 -8.77 -8.95 4.87
CA GLN A 266 -8.77 -10.39 4.51
C GLN A 266 -9.94 -11.18 5.14
N LYS A 267 -10.98 -10.50 5.62
CA LYS A 267 -12.14 -11.14 6.27
C LYS A 267 -12.82 -12.26 5.46
N ASP A 268 -12.79 -12.13 4.13
CA ASP A 268 -13.40 -13.10 3.22
C ASP A 268 -12.50 -14.30 2.91
N ALA A 269 -11.25 -14.28 3.38
CA ALA A 269 -10.31 -15.38 3.16
C ALA A 269 -10.61 -16.59 4.07
N ASP A 270 -11.02 -16.33 5.31
CA ASP A 270 -11.46 -17.36 6.28
C ASP A 270 -12.28 -16.72 7.40
N PRO A 271 -13.36 -17.36 7.89
CA PRO A 271 -14.17 -16.82 9.01
C PRO A 271 -13.40 -16.62 10.32
N SER A 272 -12.22 -17.20 10.48
CA SER A 272 -11.34 -16.99 11.64
C SER A 272 -10.68 -15.62 11.67
N VAL A 273 -10.67 -14.88 10.54
CA VAL A 273 -10.07 -13.53 10.46
C VAL A 273 -10.94 -12.57 11.25
N ILE A 274 -10.42 -12.10 12.38
CA ILE A 274 -11.13 -11.16 13.27
C ILE A 274 -10.74 -9.71 13.04
N ALA A 275 -9.58 -9.49 12.47
CA ALA A 275 -9.06 -8.18 12.10
C ALA A 275 -8.00 -8.31 11.02
N SER A 276 -7.66 -7.19 10.38
CA SER A 276 -6.57 -7.10 9.41
C SER A 276 -5.72 -5.86 9.69
N ALA A 277 -4.39 -6.01 9.72
CA ALA A 277 -3.43 -4.91 9.81
C ALA A 277 -3.24 -4.30 8.41
N LEU A 278 -3.81 -3.12 8.18
CA LEU A 278 -3.90 -2.52 6.86
C LEU A 278 -2.65 -1.73 6.47
N LYS A 279 -2.23 -1.87 5.22
CA LYS A 279 -1.17 -1.12 4.56
C LYS A 279 -1.69 -0.58 3.22
N LYS A 280 -1.71 0.73 3.05
CA LYS A 280 -2.33 1.37 1.89
C LYS A 280 -1.37 1.39 0.68
N VAL A 281 -0.95 0.23 0.22
CA VAL A 281 -0.08 0.05 -0.95
C VAL A 281 -0.74 0.58 -2.22
N ASP A 282 -2.05 0.44 -2.34
CA ASP A 282 -2.86 1.02 -3.41
C ASP A 282 -2.76 2.55 -3.45
N VAL A 283 -2.84 3.21 -2.29
CA VAL A 283 -2.68 4.66 -2.18
C VAL A 283 -1.26 5.10 -2.52
N ALA A 284 -0.25 4.37 -2.09
CA ALA A 284 1.15 4.67 -2.39
C ALA A 284 1.43 4.55 -3.90
N THR A 285 1.00 3.46 -4.52
CA THR A 285 1.11 3.26 -5.98
C THR A 285 0.39 4.35 -6.76
N TYR A 286 -0.85 4.64 -6.39
CA TYR A 286 -1.63 5.71 -7.00
C TYR A 286 -0.96 7.08 -6.86
N THR A 287 -0.38 7.38 -5.69
CA THR A 287 0.31 8.64 -5.40
C THR A 287 1.56 8.82 -6.28
N ALA A 288 2.39 7.79 -6.42
CA ALA A 288 3.56 7.83 -7.29
C ALA A 288 3.16 8.11 -8.76
N ILE A 289 2.11 7.44 -9.25
CA ILE A 289 1.59 7.66 -10.61
C ILE A 289 1.04 9.08 -10.76
N LYS A 290 0.26 9.57 -9.79
CA LYS A 290 -0.27 10.92 -9.75
C LYS A 290 0.82 11.97 -9.81
N ASN A 291 1.93 11.79 -9.06
CA ASN A 291 3.06 12.70 -9.05
C ASN A 291 3.67 12.85 -10.45
N VAL A 292 3.82 11.75 -11.19
CA VAL A 292 4.33 11.79 -12.57
C VAL A 292 3.33 12.45 -13.52
N VAL A 293 2.05 12.13 -13.43
CA VAL A 293 0.99 12.73 -14.28
C VAL A 293 0.90 14.23 -14.08
N GLN A 294 1.09 14.72 -12.86
CA GLN A 294 1.03 16.13 -12.49
C GLN A 294 2.35 16.88 -12.68
N GLY A 295 3.43 16.19 -13.08
CA GLY A 295 4.76 16.80 -13.21
C GLY A 295 5.37 17.23 -11.87
N SER A 296 4.90 16.64 -10.77
CA SER A 296 5.36 16.89 -9.39
C SER A 296 6.23 15.77 -8.82
N PHE A 297 6.66 14.83 -9.66
CA PHE A 297 7.53 13.74 -9.24
C PHE A 297 8.83 14.31 -8.62
N GLN A 298 9.20 13.76 -7.47
CA GLN A 298 10.46 14.07 -6.79
C GLN A 298 11.06 12.75 -6.28
N GLY A 299 12.33 12.52 -6.61
CA GLY A 299 13.08 11.43 -5.98
C GLY A 299 13.22 11.66 -4.48
N GLY A 300 13.37 10.57 -3.74
CA GLY A 300 13.48 10.60 -2.29
C GLY A 300 12.42 9.74 -1.59
N ALA A 301 12.27 9.90 -0.29
CA ALA A 301 11.44 9.05 0.53
C ALA A 301 10.08 9.69 0.85
N LEU A 302 9.00 8.92 0.63
CA LEU A 302 7.68 9.17 1.20
C LEU A 302 7.37 8.08 2.23
N THR A 303 6.84 8.46 3.39
CA THR A 303 6.50 7.51 4.45
C THR A 303 5.00 7.54 4.74
N PHE A 304 4.38 6.38 4.66
CA PHE A 304 2.98 6.10 4.96
C PHE A 304 2.85 5.50 6.36
N SER A 305 1.88 5.98 7.15
CA SER A 305 1.72 5.62 8.56
C SER A 305 0.27 5.79 8.99
N ILE A 306 -0.06 5.44 10.22
CA ILE A 306 -1.37 5.78 10.81
C ILE A 306 -1.60 7.30 10.84
N ALA A 307 -0.55 8.11 11.02
CA ALA A 307 -0.69 9.57 11.12
C ALA A 307 -1.17 10.23 9.82
N ASN A 308 -0.92 9.62 8.66
CA ASN A 308 -1.38 10.12 7.35
C ASN A 308 -2.31 9.14 6.63
N ASP A 309 -2.98 8.26 7.39
CA ASP A 309 -3.91 7.24 6.91
C ASP A 309 -3.31 6.27 5.87
N GLY A 310 -1.99 6.15 5.84
CA GLY A 310 -1.25 5.23 4.99
C GLY A 310 -1.10 3.82 5.56
N ALA A 311 -1.40 3.64 6.85
CA ALA A 311 -1.48 2.38 7.56
C ALA A 311 -2.67 2.42 8.53
N GLY A 312 -3.14 1.26 9.01
CA GLY A 312 -4.25 1.20 9.93
C GLY A 312 -4.65 -0.22 10.30
N TYR A 313 -5.89 -0.39 10.67
CA TYR A 313 -6.48 -1.69 10.95
C TYR A 313 -7.95 -1.73 10.55
N GLN A 314 -8.48 -2.92 10.35
CA GLN A 314 -9.90 -3.19 10.18
C GLN A 314 -10.28 -4.33 11.12
N VAL A 315 -11.44 -4.20 11.77
CA VAL A 315 -12.04 -5.27 12.56
C VAL A 315 -13.17 -5.90 11.75
N ASP A 316 -13.25 -7.22 11.77
CA ASP A 316 -14.10 -7.96 10.84
C ASP A 316 -15.02 -8.95 11.55
N ASN A 317 -14.86 -10.24 11.36
CA ASN A 317 -15.79 -11.30 11.78
C ASN A 317 -15.96 -11.45 13.32
N LEU A 318 -15.65 -10.42 14.08
CA LEU A 318 -15.81 -10.34 15.53
C LEU A 318 -16.46 -9.03 15.93
N SER A 319 -17.53 -9.10 16.73
CA SER A 319 -18.01 -7.91 17.44
C SER A 319 -17.07 -7.65 18.61
N LEU A 320 -16.21 -6.65 18.47
CA LEU A 320 -15.30 -6.26 19.55
C LEU A 320 -16.10 -5.79 20.79
N PRO A 321 -15.70 -6.20 21.97
CA PRO A 321 -16.13 -5.59 23.22
C PRO A 321 -15.83 -4.08 23.23
N ALA A 322 -16.72 -3.30 23.86
CA ALA A 322 -16.61 -1.83 23.85
C ALA A 322 -15.33 -1.30 24.51
N ASP A 323 -14.80 -2.01 25.49
CA ASP A 323 -13.54 -1.71 26.15
C ASP A 323 -12.32 -1.86 25.22
N ILE A 324 -12.31 -2.90 24.38
CA ILE A 324 -11.26 -3.08 23.34
C ILE A 324 -11.35 -1.97 22.29
N GLN A 325 -12.56 -1.62 21.82
CA GLN A 325 -12.73 -0.52 20.87
C GLN A 325 -12.27 0.82 21.47
N THR A 326 -12.57 1.06 22.73
CA THR A 326 -12.14 2.30 23.43
C THR A 326 -10.60 2.37 23.52
N GLU A 327 -9.93 1.26 23.84
CA GLU A 327 -8.48 1.24 23.89
C GLU A 327 -7.85 1.40 22.50
N LEU A 328 -8.43 0.80 21.46
CA LEU A 328 -7.98 0.99 20.08
C LEU A 328 -8.07 2.46 19.65
N ASP A 329 -9.19 3.13 19.94
CA ASP A 329 -9.38 4.55 19.59
C ASP A 329 -8.36 5.43 20.31
N LYS A 330 -8.09 5.16 21.59
CA LYS A 330 -7.08 5.85 22.39
C LYS A 330 -5.67 5.62 21.83
N VAL A 331 -5.25 4.37 21.65
CA VAL A 331 -3.93 4.01 21.15
C VAL A 331 -3.69 4.57 19.74
N GLN A 332 -4.69 4.52 18.86
CA GLN A 332 -4.59 5.14 17.54
C GLN A 332 -4.35 6.66 17.64
N GLY A 333 -5.04 7.34 18.54
CA GLY A 333 -4.84 8.77 18.81
C GLY A 333 -3.44 9.06 19.33
N GLU A 334 -2.92 8.22 20.23
CA GLU A 334 -1.58 8.33 20.81
C GLU A 334 -0.47 8.08 19.77
N ILE A 335 -0.66 7.13 18.85
CA ILE A 335 0.25 6.92 17.70
C ILE A 335 0.18 8.12 16.75
N LYS A 336 -1.02 8.61 16.39
CA LYS A 336 -1.19 9.78 15.52
C LYS A 336 -0.53 11.03 16.07
N SER A 337 -0.58 11.23 17.37
CA SER A 337 0.06 12.38 18.06
C SER A 337 1.55 12.20 18.31
N GLY A 338 2.10 10.99 18.11
CA GLY A 338 3.49 10.65 18.42
C GLY A 338 3.76 10.40 19.90
N GLN A 339 2.71 10.30 20.72
CA GLN A 339 2.83 9.95 22.15
C GLN A 339 3.27 8.50 22.33
N ILE A 340 2.78 7.60 21.49
CA ILE A 340 3.29 6.24 21.33
C ILE A 340 4.05 6.15 20.01
N THR A 341 5.26 5.57 20.08
CA THR A 341 6.04 5.19 18.90
C THR A 341 6.19 3.68 18.92
N PRO A 342 5.39 2.91 18.14
CA PRO A 342 5.51 1.47 18.07
C PRO A 342 6.94 1.06 17.67
N PRO A 343 7.54 0.02 18.30
CA PRO A 343 8.88 -0.43 17.94
C PRO A 343 8.87 -1.13 16.57
N ASN A 344 9.94 -0.92 15.82
CA ASN A 344 10.18 -1.55 14.53
C ASN A 344 11.40 -2.47 14.53
N THR A 345 11.98 -2.75 15.68
CA THR A 345 13.19 -3.54 15.80
C THR A 345 12.88 -4.94 16.28
N ARG A 346 13.46 -5.93 15.62
CA ARG A 346 13.39 -7.34 16.01
C ARG A 346 14.08 -7.57 17.35
N THR A 347 13.37 -8.17 18.30
CA THR A 347 13.84 -8.46 19.67
C THR A 347 13.72 -9.94 20.06
N TRP A 348 13.48 -10.87 19.09
CA TRP A 348 13.31 -12.30 19.28
C TRP A 348 14.32 -13.12 18.50
#